data_eec2db26f1032ddf92002250ce19c56c
#
_entry.id   eec2db26f1032ddf92002250ce19c56c
#
_cell.length_a   1.000
_cell.length_b   1.000
_cell.length_c   1.000
_cell.angle_alpha   90.00
_cell.angle_beta   90.00
_cell.angle_gamma   90.00
#
_symmetry.space_group_name_H-M   'P 1'
#
loop_
_entity.id
_entity.type
_entity.pdbx_description
1 polymer ?
#
loop_
_entity_poly.entity_id
_entity_poly.type
_entity_poly.pdbx_seq_one_letter_code
_entity_poly.pdbx_strand_id
1 'polypeptide(L)' 'MSQTVHYLSIAGMTCGCCSGRVTRALEATPGVLKALISYEDNNGNILTTTEVKRSTLVEIINSVGFQASA' A
#
# COMPACT_ATOMS: atom_id res chain seq x y z
N MET A 1 9.78 9.00 17.84
CA MET A 1 8.95 8.95 16.65
C MET A 1 8.59 7.51 16.35
N SER A 2 7.32 7.24 16.24
CA SER A 2 6.84 5.88 16.06
C SER A 2 6.50 5.62 14.60
N GLN A 3 7.00 4.51 14.08
CA GLN A 3 6.74 4.08 12.71
C GLN A 3 6.18 2.68 12.75
N THR A 4 5.26 2.41 11.85
CA THR A 4 4.62 1.10 11.76
C THR A 4 4.73 0.59 10.33
N VAL A 5 5.14 -0.67 10.18
CA VAL A 5 5.17 -1.33 8.89
C VAL A 5 3.92 -2.17 8.76
N HIS A 6 3.15 -1.93 7.70
CA HIS A 6 1.96 -2.72 7.40
C HIS A 6 2.28 -3.66 6.23
N TYR A 7 1.98 -4.92 6.41
CA TYR A 7 2.19 -5.92 5.37
C TYR A 7 0.81 -6.33 4.84
N LEU A 8 0.58 -6.06 3.57
CA LEU A 8 -0.71 -6.30 2.94
C LEU A 8 -0.56 -7.17 1.71
N SER A 9 -1.54 -8.03 1.48
CA SER A 9 -1.65 -8.76 0.23
C SER A 9 -2.46 -7.93 -0.75
N ILE A 10 -1.95 -7.78 -1.98
CA ILE A 10 -2.59 -6.95 -3.00
C ILE A 10 -2.83 -7.80 -4.24
N ALA A 11 -4.08 -7.98 -4.60
CA ALA A 11 -4.47 -8.76 -5.77
C ALA A 11 -4.79 -7.84 -6.94
N GLY A 12 -4.62 -8.34 -8.14
CA GLY A 12 -4.94 -7.61 -9.37
C GLY A 12 -3.77 -6.90 -10.01
N MET A 13 -2.60 -6.92 -9.40
CA MET A 13 -1.41 -6.35 -10.01
C MET A 13 -0.84 -7.33 -11.02
N THR A 14 -0.72 -6.88 -12.28
CA THR A 14 -0.24 -7.74 -13.36
C THR A 14 1.07 -7.26 -13.96
N CYS A 15 1.52 -6.05 -13.61
CA CYS A 15 2.76 -5.51 -14.16
C CYS A 15 3.30 -4.40 -13.26
N GLY A 16 4.51 -3.95 -13.57
CA GLY A 16 5.16 -2.89 -12.79
C GLY A 16 4.42 -1.57 -12.81
N CYS A 17 3.66 -1.29 -13.87
CA CYS A 17 2.86 -0.07 -13.94
C CYS A 17 1.77 -0.06 -12.86
N CYS A 18 1.21 -1.24 -12.58
CA CYS A 18 0.19 -1.37 -11.55
C CYS A 18 0.78 -1.10 -10.17
N SER A 19 1.95 -1.67 -9.89
CA SER A 19 2.60 -1.45 -8.60
C SER A 19 2.97 0.02 -8.41
N GLY A 20 3.42 0.67 -9.49
CA GLY A 20 3.75 2.10 -9.45
C GLY A 20 2.55 2.96 -9.13
N ARG A 21 1.38 2.60 -9.67
CA ARG A 21 0.14 3.33 -9.40
C ARG A 21 -0.25 3.21 -7.93
N VAL A 22 -0.17 2.02 -7.37
CA VAL A 22 -0.47 1.78 -5.96
C VAL A 22 0.52 2.54 -5.07
N THR A 23 1.81 2.44 -5.39
CA THR A 23 2.85 3.12 -4.63
C THR A 23 2.60 4.63 -4.60
N ARG A 24 2.29 5.21 -5.76
CA ARG A 24 2.06 6.65 -5.86
C ARG A 24 0.84 7.06 -5.04
N ALA A 25 -0.24 6.29 -5.10
CA ALA A 25 -1.44 6.59 -4.34
C ALA A 25 -1.17 6.54 -2.84
N LEU A 26 -0.41 5.56 -2.38
CA LEU A 26 -0.07 5.43 -0.98
C LEU A 26 0.85 6.55 -0.52
N GLU A 27 1.87 6.87 -1.30
CA GLU A 27 2.82 7.92 -0.93
C GLU A 27 2.20 9.30 -0.94
N ALA A 28 1.12 9.49 -1.67
CA ALA A 28 0.38 10.74 -1.66
C ALA A 28 -0.49 10.90 -0.41
N THR A 29 -0.63 9.86 0.39
CA THR A 29 -1.46 9.88 1.58
C THR A 29 -0.66 10.42 2.76
N PRO A 30 -1.20 11.41 3.51
CA PRO A 30 -0.51 11.91 4.70
C PRO A 30 -0.30 10.80 5.71
N GLY A 31 0.90 10.74 6.28
CA GLY A 31 1.25 9.72 7.25
C GLY A 31 1.94 8.51 6.65
N VAL A 32 1.89 8.33 5.34
CA VAL A 32 2.64 7.27 4.68
C VAL A 32 4.05 7.78 4.39
N LEU A 33 5.04 7.09 4.94
CA LEU A 33 6.44 7.48 4.80
C LEU A 33 7.10 6.81 3.61
N LYS A 34 6.76 5.54 3.37
CA LYS A 34 7.33 4.79 2.27
C LYS A 34 6.40 3.64 1.91
N ALA A 35 6.35 3.31 0.63
CA ALA A 35 5.56 2.17 0.16
C ALA A 35 6.44 1.32 -0.74
N LEU A 36 6.57 0.05 -0.41
CA LEU A 36 7.32 -0.94 -1.20
C LEU A 36 6.34 -1.98 -1.67
N ILE A 37 5.97 -1.90 -2.94
CA ILE A 37 4.96 -2.77 -3.52
C ILE A 37 5.62 -3.75 -4.49
N SER A 38 5.30 -5.03 -4.34
CA SER A 38 5.84 -6.07 -5.21
C SER A 38 4.68 -6.73 -5.97
N TYR A 39 4.64 -6.52 -7.28
CA TYR A 39 3.62 -7.14 -8.11
C TYR A 39 3.90 -8.63 -8.33
N GLU A 40 5.17 -9.03 -8.24
CA GLU A 40 5.54 -10.43 -8.42
C GLU A 40 5.06 -11.29 -7.26
N ASP A 41 5.10 -10.74 -6.05
CA ASP A 41 4.69 -11.44 -4.83
C ASP A 41 3.24 -11.12 -4.45
N ASN A 42 2.60 -10.22 -5.16
CA ASN A 42 1.24 -9.76 -4.88
C ASN A 42 1.09 -9.23 -3.46
N ASN A 43 2.11 -8.47 -3.01
CA ASN A 43 2.06 -7.91 -1.67
C ASN A 43 2.76 -6.55 -1.62
N GLY A 44 2.68 -5.91 -0.47
CA GLY A 44 3.33 -4.63 -0.25
C GLY A 44 3.63 -4.40 1.21
N ASN A 45 4.74 -3.72 1.45
CA ASN A 45 5.13 -3.25 2.78
C ASN A 45 5.00 -1.74 2.78
N ILE A 46 4.19 -1.20 3.67
CA ILE A 46 3.93 0.23 3.74
C ILE A 46 4.41 0.73 5.11
N LEU A 47 5.35 1.66 5.09
CA LEU A 47 5.87 2.29 6.30
C LEU A 47 5.07 3.56 6.56
N THR A 48 4.43 3.64 7.71
CA THR A 48 3.57 4.76 8.07
C THR A 48 3.85 5.22 9.49
N THR A 49 3.26 6.35 9.85
CA THR A 49 3.21 6.74 11.25
C THR A 49 2.18 5.89 11.97
N THR A 50 2.21 5.90 13.31
CA THR A 50 1.28 5.09 14.09
C THR A 50 -0.17 5.57 13.96
N GLU A 51 -0.38 6.76 13.42
CA GLU A 51 -1.72 7.32 13.24
C GLU A 51 -2.46 6.71 12.04
N VAL A 52 -1.73 6.13 11.10
CA VAL A 52 -2.32 5.53 9.92
C VAL A 52 -2.72 4.10 10.21
N LYS A 53 -3.97 3.78 9.94
CA LYS A 53 -4.50 2.44 10.19
C LYS A 53 -4.39 1.57 8.94
N ARG A 54 -4.33 0.26 9.16
CA ARG A 54 -4.28 -0.70 8.06
C ARG A 54 -5.51 -0.58 7.15
N SER A 55 -6.67 -0.37 7.74
CA SER A 55 -7.90 -0.22 6.96
C SER A 55 -7.85 0.98 6.01
N THR A 56 -7.18 2.05 6.43
CA THR A 56 -7.00 3.22 5.56
C THR A 56 -6.19 2.84 4.32
N LEU A 57 -5.14 2.05 4.51
CA LEU A 57 -4.31 1.60 3.39
C LEU A 57 -5.10 0.68 2.45
N VAL A 58 -5.89 -0.22 3.01
CA VAL A 58 -6.75 -1.12 2.22
C VAL A 58 -7.72 -0.30 1.38
N GLU A 59 -8.35 0.72 1.95
CA GLU A 59 -9.28 1.56 1.22
C GLU A 59 -8.61 2.31 0.07
N ILE A 60 -7.39 2.80 0.31
CA ILE A 60 -6.64 3.51 -0.74
C ILE A 60 -6.35 2.57 -1.90
N ILE A 61 -5.89 1.38 -1.60
CA ILE A 61 -5.56 0.40 -2.64
C ILE A 61 -6.81 -0.01 -3.41
N ASN A 62 -7.92 -0.22 -2.71
CA ASN A 62 -9.18 -0.56 -3.36
C ASN A 62 -9.67 0.57 -4.27
N SER A 63 -9.45 1.81 -3.89
CA SER A 63 -9.88 2.95 -4.70
C SER A 63 -9.08 3.08 -5.98
N VAL A 64 -7.87 2.55 -6.02
CA VAL A 64 -7.03 2.55 -7.22
C VAL A 64 -7.47 1.46 -8.21
N GLY A 65 -8.26 0.50 -7.76
CA GLY A 65 -8.76 -0.56 -8.60
C GLY A 65 -8.20 -1.94 -8.31
N PHE A 66 -7.51 -2.09 -7.19
CA PHE A 66 -6.94 -3.36 -6.77
C PHE A 66 -7.62 -3.85 -5.51
N GLN A 67 -7.37 -5.09 -5.15
CA GLN A 67 -7.92 -5.66 -3.93
C GLN A 67 -6.79 -5.90 -2.93
N ALA A 68 -6.92 -5.30 -1.77
CA ALA A 68 -5.97 -5.47 -0.69
C ALA A 68 -6.63 -6.20 0.47
N SER A 69 -5.86 -7.05 1.13
CA SER A 69 -6.31 -7.73 2.34
C SER A 69 -5.17 -7.75 3.35
N ALA A 70 -5.55 -7.67 4.59
CA ALA A 70 -4.59 -7.67 5.70
C ALA A 70 -4.05 -9.06 5.98
#